data_4f2677356d0b75a04d6545fbe4df776d
#
_entry.id   4f2677356d0b75a04d6545fbe4df776d
#
_cell.length_a   1.000
_cell.length_b   1.000
_cell.length_c   1.000
_cell.angle_alpha   90.00
_cell.angle_beta   90.00
_cell.angle_gamma   90.00
#
_symmetry.space_group_name_H-M   'P 1'
#
loop_
_entity.id
_entity.type
_entity.pdbx_description
1 polymer ?
#
loop_
_entity_poly.entity_id
_entity_poly.type
_entity_poly.pdbx_seq_one_letter_code
_entity_poly.pdbx_strand_id
1 'polypeptide(L)'
;MSRLILVLCAAAVVAFPPGVARAGELFGGIYEHDVNTPLTKSGNVESGVDLQLGWRGGTIGRTPLQPYIFGALNSAGDTDYAAVGLSAKFGDAIYIRPGLGIAVHTGSDSNFENPANDKIEFGSRVLFEPELGIGVRVSPRITAEASWIHMSHAQLFGRQNPGIDNIGVRVNVGF
;
A
#
# COMPACT_ATOMS: atom_id res chain seq x y z
N MET A 1 5.42 0.42 25.48
CA MET A 1 4.00 0.81 25.46
C MET A 1 3.69 2.01 24.55
N SER A 2 4.64 2.48 23.70
CA SER A 2 4.43 3.67 22.84
C SER A 2 4.07 3.39 21.38
N ARG A 3 4.08 2.14 20.93
CA ARG A 3 3.88 1.80 19.52
C ARG A 3 2.41 1.73 19.07
N LEU A 4 1.48 1.52 20.00
CA LEU A 4 0.05 1.41 19.69
C LEU A 4 -0.64 2.76 19.43
N ILE A 5 -0.03 3.87 19.83
CA ILE A 5 -0.66 5.20 19.77
C ILE A 5 -0.48 5.87 18.40
N LEU A 6 0.56 5.54 17.65
CA LEU A 6 0.85 6.20 16.37
C LEU A 6 -0.05 5.71 15.21
N VAL A 7 -0.53 4.47 15.28
CA VAL A 7 -1.39 3.88 14.23
C VAL A 7 -2.82 4.42 14.28
N LEU A 8 -3.28 4.88 15.45
CA LEU A 8 -4.64 5.42 15.61
C LEU A 8 -4.81 6.87 15.14
N CYS A 9 -3.74 7.63 14.96
CA CYS A 9 -3.84 9.05 14.53
C CYS A 9 -3.87 9.28 13.03
N ALA A 10 -3.60 8.27 12.20
CA ALA A 10 -3.65 8.39 10.74
C ALA A 10 -5.04 8.12 10.13
N ALA A 11 -6.06 7.85 10.94
CA ALA A 11 -7.44 7.92 10.50
C ALA A 11 -7.87 9.39 10.35
N ALA A 12 -7.16 10.13 9.49
CA ALA A 12 -7.66 11.40 9.00
C ALA A 12 -8.98 11.10 8.28
N VAL A 13 -10.08 11.53 8.89
CA VAL A 13 -11.40 11.58 8.27
C VAL A 13 -11.26 12.46 7.03
N VAL A 14 -10.98 11.86 5.90
CA VAL A 14 -11.16 12.52 4.60
C VAL A 14 -12.66 12.70 4.45
N ALA A 15 -13.16 13.86 4.82
CA ALA A 15 -14.55 14.25 4.59
C ALA A 15 -14.73 14.34 3.07
N PHE A 16 -15.25 13.28 2.46
CA PHE A 16 -15.65 13.30 1.05
C PHE A 16 -16.87 14.18 0.92
N PRO A 17 -16.92 15.08 -0.09
CA PRO A 17 -18.11 15.89 -0.33
C PRO A 17 -19.32 14.97 -0.60
N PRO A 18 -20.51 15.31 -0.05
CA PRO A 18 -21.74 14.57 -0.32
C PRO A 18 -22.06 14.67 -1.82
N GLY A 19 -21.99 13.56 -2.54
CA GLY A 19 -22.24 13.49 -3.99
C GLY A 19 -21.50 12.38 -4.72
N VAL A 20 -20.56 11.69 -4.08
CA VAL A 20 -19.77 10.58 -4.67
C VAL A 20 -20.26 9.24 -4.11
N ALA A 21 -21.56 9.03 -4.07
CA ALA A 21 -22.14 7.73 -3.73
C ALA A 21 -22.19 6.84 -4.99
N ARG A 22 -21.04 6.46 -5.52
CA ARG A 22 -20.94 5.28 -6.39
C ARG A 22 -20.22 4.21 -5.58
N ALA A 23 -20.80 3.01 -5.61
CA ALA A 23 -20.37 1.81 -4.91
C ALA A 23 -18.85 1.78 -4.65
N GLY A 24 -18.46 1.90 -3.40
CA GLY A 24 -17.11 1.68 -2.94
C GLY A 24 -16.86 0.20 -2.70
N GLU A 25 -15.63 -0.12 -2.31
CA GLU A 25 -15.26 -1.47 -1.86
C GLU A 25 -14.39 -1.39 -0.61
N LEU A 26 -14.58 -2.33 0.30
CA LEU A 26 -13.59 -2.65 1.33
C LEU A 26 -12.66 -3.72 0.77
N PHE A 27 -11.39 -3.64 1.14
CA PHE A 27 -10.44 -4.67 0.79
C PHE A 27 -9.53 -5.05 1.95
N GLY A 28 -9.13 -6.31 1.96
CA GLY A 28 -8.15 -6.84 2.90
C GLY A 28 -7.24 -7.82 2.21
N GLY A 29 -6.00 -7.92 2.68
CA GLY A 29 -4.99 -8.74 2.03
C GLY A 29 -3.90 -9.21 2.97
N ILE A 30 -3.12 -10.16 2.46
CA ILE A 30 -1.94 -10.72 3.10
C ILE A 30 -0.79 -10.62 2.10
N TYR A 31 0.33 -10.03 2.54
CA TYR A 31 1.48 -9.78 1.69
C TYR A 31 2.75 -10.33 2.33
N GLU A 32 3.59 -10.94 1.53
CA GLU A 32 4.99 -11.17 1.84
C GLU A 32 5.69 -9.81 1.92
N HIS A 33 6.38 -9.55 3.02
CA HIS A 33 7.04 -8.29 3.29
C HIS A 33 8.47 -8.30 2.72
N ASP A 34 8.89 -7.17 2.15
CA ASP A 34 10.25 -6.93 1.63
C ASP A 34 10.76 -8.00 0.65
N VAL A 35 9.95 -8.30 -0.38
CA VAL A 35 10.31 -9.25 -1.43
C VAL A 35 11.42 -8.68 -2.31
N ASN A 36 12.45 -9.47 -2.59
CA ASN A 36 13.50 -9.07 -3.50
C ASN A 36 13.01 -8.99 -4.94
N THR A 37 12.96 -7.79 -5.50
CA THR A 37 12.60 -7.53 -6.90
C THR A 37 13.66 -6.67 -7.58
N PRO A 38 13.65 -6.55 -8.92
CA PRO A 38 14.58 -5.65 -9.62
C PRO A 38 14.44 -4.17 -9.26
N LEU A 39 13.36 -3.77 -8.56
CA LEU A 39 13.10 -2.38 -8.17
C LEU A 39 13.63 -2.03 -6.78
N THR A 40 13.86 -3.01 -5.92
CA THR A 40 14.48 -2.84 -4.61
C THR A 40 15.98 -3.06 -4.68
N LYS A 41 16.75 -2.23 -3.95
CA LYS A 41 18.21 -2.38 -3.87
C LYS A 41 18.67 -3.32 -2.76
N SER A 42 17.81 -3.57 -1.79
CA SER A 42 18.14 -4.30 -0.55
C SER A 42 16.95 -5.13 -0.07
N GLY A 43 16.31 -5.89 -0.97
CA GLY A 43 15.22 -6.79 -0.59
C GLY A 43 15.65 -7.89 0.38
N ASN A 44 14.74 -8.39 1.20
CA ASN A 44 14.94 -9.38 2.28
C ASN A 44 15.78 -8.84 3.46
N VAL A 45 15.75 -7.56 3.74
CA VAL A 45 16.31 -6.96 4.96
C VAL A 45 15.33 -7.10 6.11
N GLU A 46 14.07 -6.77 5.86
CA GLU A 46 12.97 -6.96 6.81
C GLU A 46 12.21 -8.25 6.49
N SER A 47 11.35 -8.70 7.40
CA SER A 47 10.71 -10.01 7.28
C SER A 47 9.24 -9.96 7.73
N GLY A 48 8.55 -11.10 7.61
CA GLY A 48 7.20 -11.25 8.11
C GLY A 48 6.13 -11.15 7.02
N VAL A 49 4.90 -11.03 7.47
CA VAL A 49 3.71 -10.95 6.63
C VAL A 49 2.95 -9.68 7.00
N ASP A 50 2.54 -8.91 5.99
CA ASP A 50 1.71 -7.73 6.20
C ASP A 50 0.23 -8.09 6.14
N LEU A 51 -0.52 -7.66 7.15
CA LEU A 51 -1.98 -7.70 7.15
C LEU A 51 -2.51 -6.34 6.70
N GLN A 52 -3.11 -6.29 5.52
CA GLN A 52 -3.64 -5.06 4.92
C GLN A 52 -5.15 -4.97 5.11
N LEU A 53 -5.63 -3.76 5.41
CA LEU A 53 -7.04 -3.41 5.38
C LEU A 53 -7.20 -2.01 4.80
N GLY A 54 -8.18 -1.86 3.90
CA GLY A 54 -8.41 -0.57 3.24
C GLY A 54 -9.81 -0.40 2.68
N TRP A 55 -10.02 0.79 2.17
CA TRP A 55 -11.23 1.19 1.46
C TRP A 55 -10.86 1.83 0.13
N ARG A 56 -11.67 1.57 -0.90
CA ARG A 56 -11.59 2.22 -2.20
C ARG A 56 -12.94 2.79 -2.56
N GLY A 57 -12.97 4.05 -2.96
CA GLY A 57 -14.16 4.75 -3.41
C GLY A 57 -14.59 4.35 -4.81
N GLY A 58 -15.76 4.80 -5.19
CA GLY A 58 -16.22 4.74 -6.57
C GLY A 58 -15.41 5.67 -7.48
N THR A 59 -15.67 5.59 -8.79
CA THR A 59 -14.98 6.40 -9.79
C THR A 59 -15.25 7.89 -9.63
N ILE A 60 -14.22 8.72 -9.82
CA ILE A 60 -14.32 10.18 -9.76
C ILE A 60 -14.92 10.68 -11.07
N GLY A 61 -16.17 11.15 -11.03
CA GLY A 61 -16.87 11.70 -12.18
C GLY A 61 -16.98 10.69 -13.33
N ARG A 62 -16.41 11.02 -14.50
CA ARG A 62 -16.36 10.16 -15.69
C ARG A 62 -15.00 9.51 -15.91
N THR A 63 -14.07 9.65 -14.98
CA THR A 63 -12.74 9.06 -15.06
C THR A 63 -12.75 7.62 -14.52
N PRO A 64 -11.80 6.75 -14.88
CA PRO A 64 -11.66 5.44 -14.25
C PRO A 64 -11.02 5.51 -12.86
N LEU A 65 -10.63 6.70 -12.38
CA LEU A 65 -9.87 6.89 -11.15
C LEU A 65 -10.74 6.66 -9.92
N GLN A 66 -10.25 5.84 -9.01
CA GLN A 66 -10.88 5.49 -7.73
C GLN A 66 -9.93 5.87 -6.59
N PRO A 67 -10.34 6.73 -5.66
CA PRO A 67 -9.52 7.06 -4.49
C PRO A 67 -9.45 5.85 -3.56
N TYR A 68 -8.30 5.63 -2.92
CA TYR A 68 -8.13 4.60 -1.90
C TYR A 68 -7.37 5.10 -0.69
N ILE A 69 -7.57 4.38 0.41
CA ILE A 69 -6.77 4.47 1.63
C ILE A 69 -6.64 3.07 2.22
N PHE A 70 -5.45 2.74 2.72
CA PHE A 70 -5.25 1.50 3.47
C PHE A 70 -4.15 1.64 4.53
N GLY A 71 -4.16 0.70 5.47
CA GLY A 71 -3.07 0.44 6.40
C GLY A 71 -2.63 -1.00 6.30
N ALA A 72 -1.36 -1.25 6.59
CA ALA A 72 -0.75 -2.58 6.66
C ALA A 72 0.10 -2.70 7.93
N LEU A 73 -0.08 -3.81 8.64
CA LEU A 73 0.65 -4.13 9.86
C LEU A 73 1.53 -5.34 9.63
N ASN A 74 2.82 -5.19 9.92
CA ASN A 74 3.80 -6.25 9.78
C ASN A 74 3.78 -7.21 10.99
N SER A 75 3.75 -8.51 10.74
CA SER A 75 3.67 -9.55 11.77
C SER A 75 4.96 -9.75 12.56
N ALA A 76 6.12 -9.43 11.99
CA ALA A 76 7.41 -9.51 12.68
C ALA A 76 7.73 -8.25 13.51
N GLY A 77 6.93 -7.18 13.37
CA GLY A 77 7.15 -5.91 14.04
C GLY A 77 8.18 -5.03 13.34
N ASP A 78 8.40 -5.26 12.08
CA ASP A 78 9.22 -4.44 11.19
C ASP A 78 8.42 -3.21 10.69
N THR A 79 8.48 -2.85 9.43
CA THR A 79 7.85 -1.64 8.91
C THR A 79 6.35 -1.81 8.73
N ASP A 80 5.55 -1.08 9.53
CA ASP A 80 4.13 -0.84 9.25
C ASP A 80 3.98 0.37 8.33
N TYR A 81 2.90 0.43 7.55
CA TYR A 81 2.66 1.57 6.67
C TYR A 81 1.18 1.86 6.43
N ALA A 82 0.88 3.08 6.01
CA ALA A 82 -0.42 3.49 5.54
C ALA A 82 -0.28 4.34 4.28
N ALA A 83 -1.19 4.17 3.32
CA ALA A 83 -1.14 4.88 2.05
C ALA A 83 -2.51 5.46 1.67
N VAL A 84 -2.45 6.53 0.87
CA VAL A 84 -3.60 7.12 0.18
C VAL A 84 -3.23 7.35 -1.28
N GLY A 85 -4.17 7.10 -2.20
CA GLY A 85 -3.85 7.23 -3.61
C GLY A 85 -5.05 7.13 -4.53
N LEU A 86 -4.74 6.95 -5.80
CA LEU A 86 -5.70 6.76 -6.88
C LEU A 86 -5.33 5.50 -7.65
N SER A 87 -6.33 4.66 -7.91
CA SER A 87 -6.18 3.48 -8.76
C SER A 87 -7.19 3.52 -9.89
N ALA A 88 -6.97 2.72 -10.94
CA ALA A 88 -7.92 2.60 -12.04
C ALA A 88 -8.07 1.12 -12.42
N LYS A 89 -9.31 0.65 -12.52
CA LYS A 89 -9.63 -0.74 -12.91
C LYS A 89 -9.90 -0.82 -14.41
N PHE A 90 -9.17 -1.73 -15.09
CA PHE A 90 -9.34 -2.01 -16.54
C PHE A 90 -9.67 -3.49 -16.75
N GLY A 91 -10.83 -3.77 -17.28
CA GLY A 91 -11.38 -5.10 -17.46
C GLY A 91 -12.58 -5.36 -16.56
N ASP A 92 -13.15 -6.56 -16.65
CA ASP A 92 -14.37 -6.91 -15.94
C ASP A 92 -14.24 -8.24 -15.17
N ALA A 93 -14.40 -9.39 -15.82
CA ALA A 93 -14.24 -10.72 -15.19
C ALA A 93 -12.78 -10.98 -14.79
N ILE A 94 -11.86 -10.59 -15.65
CA ILE A 94 -10.42 -10.49 -15.38
C ILE A 94 -10.05 -9.03 -15.59
N TYR A 95 -9.23 -8.47 -14.73
CA TYR A 95 -8.85 -7.07 -14.78
C TYR A 95 -7.43 -6.83 -14.28
N ILE A 96 -6.89 -5.67 -14.70
CA ILE A 96 -5.69 -5.09 -14.12
C ILE A 96 -6.08 -3.83 -13.36
N ARG A 97 -5.35 -3.51 -12.30
CA ARG A 97 -5.58 -2.33 -11.46
C ARG A 97 -4.24 -1.68 -11.10
N PRO A 98 -3.71 -0.80 -11.94
CA PRO A 98 -2.64 0.07 -11.52
C PRO A 98 -3.14 1.11 -10.52
N GLY A 99 -2.26 1.50 -9.59
CA GLY A 99 -2.47 2.57 -8.63
C GLY A 99 -1.19 3.35 -8.38
N LEU A 100 -1.37 4.55 -7.85
CA LEU A 100 -0.29 5.41 -7.39
C LEU A 100 -0.75 6.20 -6.17
N GLY A 101 0.01 6.11 -5.11
CA GLY A 101 -0.25 6.75 -3.84
C GLY A 101 0.97 7.39 -3.20
N ILE A 102 0.73 7.88 -1.99
CA ILE A 102 1.72 8.35 -1.05
C ILE A 102 1.54 7.55 0.23
N ALA A 103 2.63 7.00 0.74
CA ALA A 103 2.67 6.23 1.97
C ALA A 103 3.46 6.94 3.07
N VAL A 104 3.06 6.69 4.32
CA VAL A 104 3.84 6.96 5.52
C VAL A 104 4.11 5.65 6.25
N HIS A 105 5.26 5.51 6.89
CA HIS A 105 5.67 4.24 7.50
C HIS A 105 6.30 4.43 8.89
N THR A 106 6.41 3.32 9.63
CA THR A 106 7.03 3.28 10.96
C THR A 106 8.52 2.92 10.94
N GLY A 107 9.02 2.41 9.80
CA GLY A 107 10.43 2.04 9.61
C GLY A 107 11.40 3.21 9.74
N SER A 108 12.67 2.99 9.53
CA SER A 108 13.69 4.03 9.68
C SER A 108 13.64 5.04 8.53
N ASP A 109 13.76 6.33 8.85
CA ASP A 109 13.89 7.42 7.89
C ASP A 109 15.33 7.96 7.82
N SER A 110 16.31 7.21 8.34
CA SER A 110 17.72 7.53 8.27
C SER A 110 18.21 7.59 6.82
N ASN A 111 19.10 8.56 6.54
CA ASN A 111 19.80 8.67 5.26
C ASN A 111 21.12 7.87 5.22
N PHE A 112 21.42 7.11 6.26
CA PHE A 112 22.66 6.35 6.40
C PHE A 112 22.33 4.88 6.63
N GLU A 113 22.84 3.99 5.79
CA GLU A 113 22.79 2.55 6.03
C GLU A 113 23.50 2.23 7.34
N ASN A 114 22.83 1.44 8.16
CA ASN A 114 23.42 0.88 9.37
C ASN A 114 23.48 -0.65 9.24
N PRO A 115 24.62 -1.21 8.83
CA PRO A 115 24.73 -2.66 8.64
C PRO A 115 24.67 -3.47 9.97
N ALA A 116 24.55 -2.78 11.11
CA ALA A 116 24.41 -3.41 12.41
C ALA A 116 22.95 -3.65 12.82
N ASN A 117 21.99 -3.23 12.01
CA ASN A 117 20.57 -3.51 12.22
C ASN A 117 19.96 -4.15 10.96
N ASP A 118 19.01 -5.03 11.14
CA ASP A 118 18.25 -5.68 10.05
C ASP A 118 17.02 -4.82 9.71
N LYS A 119 17.26 -3.53 9.33
CA LYS A 119 16.20 -2.58 9.02
C LYS A 119 16.47 -1.84 7.73
N ILE A 120 15.40 -1.55 7.00
CA ILE A 120 15.47 -0.71 5.81
C ILE A 120 15.58 0.76 6.24
N GLU A 121 16.63 1.42 5.77
CA GLU A 121 16.86 2.85 5.99
C GLU A 121 16.28 3.64 4.80
N PHE A 122 15.00 3.98 4.86
CA PHE A 122 14.27 4.54 3.72
C PHE A 122 14.75 5.94 3.30
N GLY A 123 15.35 6.71 4.20
CA GLY A 123 15.82 8.07 3.91
C GLY A 123 14.71 9.13 3.88
N SER A 124 13.47 8.75 4.05
CA SER A 124 12.30 9.64 4.10
C SER A 124 11.16 8.98 4.83
N ARG A 125 10.38 9.74 5.60
CA ARG A 125 9.15 9.26 6.25
C ARG A 125 7.99 9.13 5.26
N VAL A 126 8.06 9.81 4.13
CA VAL A 126 7.03 9.80 3.10
C VAL A 126 7.59 9.17 1.85
N LEU A 127 6.87 8.19 1.30
CA LEU A 127 7.25 7.43 0.13
C LEU A 127 6.16 7.52 -0.94
N PHE A 128 6.53 7.41 -2.21
CA PHE A 128 5.59 7.08 -3.28
C PHE A 128 5.22 5.61 -3.18
N GLU A 129 3.96 5.31 -3.49
CA GLU A 129 3.40 3.96 -3.42
C GLU A 129 2.72 3.61 -4.75
N PRO A 130 3.47 3.22 -5.80
CA PRO A 130 2.87 2.53 -6.94
C PRO A 130 2.42 1.12 -6.57
N GLU A 131 1.20 0.76 -7.01
CA GLU A 131 0.65 -0.59 -6.87
C GLU A 131 0.19 -1.14 -8.23
N LEU A 132 0.19 -2.47 -8.36
CA LEU A 132 -0.41 -3.17 -9.50
C LEU A 132 -1.16 -4.41 -9.00
N GLY A 133 -2.46 -4.46 -9.27
CA GLY A 133 -3.30 -5.62 -9.04
C GLY A 133 -3.64 -6.32 -10.35
N ILE A 134 -3.68 -7.66 -10.33
CA ILE A 134 -4.29 -8.48 -11.37
C ILE A 134 -5.37 -9.32 -10.69
N GLY A 135 -6.61 -9.15 -11.09
CA GLY A 135 -7.74 -9.72 -10.35
C GLY A 135 -8.75 -10.43 -11.21
N VAL A 136 -9.55 -11.23 -10.50
CA VAL A 136 -10.68 -11.96 -11.07
C VAL A 136 -11.95 -11.67 -10.27
N ARG A 137 -13.09 -11.61 -10.96
CA ARG A 137 -14.41 -11.53 -10.31
C ARG A 137 -14.82 -12.91 -9.83
N VAL A 138 -14.97 -13.05 -8.52
CA VAL A 138 -15.45 -14.28 -7.86
C VAL A 138 -16.97 -14.29 -7.78
N SER A 139 -17.59 -13.13 -7.52
CA SER A 139 -19.04 -12.94 -7.49
C SER A 139 -19.40 -11.48 -7.90
N PRO A 140 -20.68 -11.12 -7.99
CA PRO A 140 -21.07 -9.74 -8.32
C PRO A 140 -20.49 -8.67 -7.40
N ARG A 141 -20.15 -9.03 -6.14
CA ARG A 141 -19.61 -8.10 -5.14
C ARG A 141 -18.21 -8.43 -4.66
N ILE A 142 -17.65 -9.58 -5.05
CA ILE A 142 -16.36 -10.05 -4.53
C ILE A 142 -15.38 -10.23 -5.69
N THR A 143 -14.21 -9.63 -5.55
CA THR A 143 -13.07 -9.89 -6.43
C THR A 143 -11.86 -10.34 -5.62
N ALA A 144 -11.00 -11.16 -6.22
CA ALA A 144 -9.71 -11.55 -5.68
C ALA A 144 -8.60 -11.00 -6.57
N GLU A 145 -7.53 -10.48 -5.99
CA GLU A 145 -6.38 -9.91 -6.69
C GLU A 145 -5.08 -10.52 -6.20
N ALA A 146 -4.17 -10.85 -7.12
CA ALA A 146 -2.75 -10.85 -6.84
C ALA A 146 -2.28 -9.39 -6.96
N SER A 147 -1.53 -8.93 -5.98
CA SER A 147 -1.16 -7.52 -5.87
C SER A 147 0.31 -7.36 -5.51
N TRP A 148 0.94 -6.41 -6.15
CA TRP A 148 2.28 -5.92 -5.86
C TRP A 148 2.20 -4.45 -5.44
N ILE A 149 2.92 -4.09 -4.38
CA ILE A 149 3.04 -2.74 -3.85
C ILE A 149 4.52 -2.43 -3.74
N HIS A 150 4.94 -1.33 -4.33
CA HIS A 150 6.29 -0.78 -4.17
C HIS A 150 6.23 0.51 -3.37
N MET A 151 7.21 0.75 -2.50
CA MET A 151 7.33 2.02 -1.79
C MET A 151 8.75 2.52 -1.85
N SER A 152 8.93 3.76 -2.32
CA SER A 152 10.24 4.43 -2.35
C SER A 152 10.06 5.94 -2.50
N HIS A 153 11.10 6.71 -2.21
CA HIS A 153 11.04 8.17 -2.42
C HIS A 153 11.67 8.62 -3.76
N ALA A 154 11.95 7.69 -4.67
CA ALA A 154 12.48 7.96 -6.02
C ALA A 154 13.74 8.85 -6.03
N GLN A 155 14.56 8.80 -4.99
CA GLN A 155 15.75 9.67 -4.78
C GLN A 155 15.45 11.18 -4.70
N LEU A 156 14.19 11.60 -4.50
CA LEU A 156 13.83 13.01 -4.42
C LEU A 156 14.23 13.65 -3.08
N PHE A 157 14.32 12.85 -2.01
CA PHE A 157 14.62 13.35 -0.66
C PHE A 157 16.01 12.96 -0.15
N GLY A 158 16.79 12.19 -0.92
CA GLY A 158 18.13 11.75 -0.55
C GLY A 158 18.77 10.89 -1.64
N ARG A 159 20.06 10.58 -1.47
CA ARG A 159 20.78 9.71 -2.41
C ARG A 159 20.46 8.23 -2.20
N GLN A 160 20.16 7.87 -0.96
CA GLN A 160 19.75 6.53 -0.57
C GLN A 160 18.27 6.35 -0.85
N ASN A 161 17.91 5.29 -1.51
CA ASN A 161 16.54 4.92 -1.82
C ASN A 161 16.47 3.41 -2.01
N PRO A 162 16.53 2.63 -0.92
CA PRO A 162 16.48 1.17 -1.01
C PRO A 162 15.15 0.69 -1.58
N GLY A 163 14.05 1.33 -1.19
CA GLY A 163 12.70 0.90 -1.50
C GLY A 163 12.30 -0.38 -0.76
N ILE A 164 11.03 -0.72 -0.83
CA ILE A 164 10.47 -1.99 -0.36
C ILE A 164 9.41 -2.47 -1.34
N ASP A 165 9.40 -3.77 -1.61
CA ASP A 165 8.38 -4.44 -2.43
C ASP A 165 7.62 -5.45 -1.60
N ASN A 166 6.29 -5.39 -1.65
CA ASN A 166 5.41 -6.34 -0.99
C ASN A 166 4.51 -7.01 -2.04
N ILE A 167 4.48 -8.33 -2.04
CA ILE A 167 3.68 -9.12 -2.99
C ILE A 167 2.68 -9.98 -2.22
N GLY A 168 1.43 -9.95 -2.61
CA GLY A 168 0.41 -10.67 -1.89
C GLY A 168 -0.88 -10.89 -2.64
N VAL A 169 -1.89 -11.25 -1.87
CA VAL A 169 -3.25 -11.45 -2.37
C VAL A 169 -4.21 -10.63 -1.52
N ARG A 170 -5.22 -10.04 -2.17
CA ARG A 170 -6.30 -9.33 -1.49
C ARG A 170 -7.67 -9.72 -2.03
N VAL A 171 -8.66 -9.58 -1.19
CA VAL A 171 -10.08 -9.72 -1.52
C VAL A 171 -10.72 -8.36 -1.38
N ASN A 172 -11.49 -7.97 -2.40
CA ASN A 172 -12.25 -6.73 -2.40
C ASN A 172 -13.76 -7.09 -2.34
N VAL A 173 -14.51 -6.38 -1.50
CA VAL A 173 -15.95 -6.56 -1.29
C VAL A 173 -16.65 -5.24 -1.58
N GLY A 174 -17.39 -5.20 -2.70
CA GLY A 174 -18.18 -4.04 -3.14
C GLY A 174 -19.52 -3.90 -2.42
N PHE A 175 -19.98 -2.67 -2.23
CA PHE A 175 -21.28 -2.35 -1.61
C PHE A 175 -22.00 -1.20 -2.34
#